data_7accd1527f3a9c77e4a1102152905810
#
_entry.id   7accd1527f3a9c77e4a1102152905810
#
_cell.length_a   1.000
_cell.length_b   1.000
_cell.length_c   1.000
_cell.angle_alpha   90.00
_cell.angle_beta   90.00
_cell.angle_gamma   90.00
#
_symmetry.space_group_name_H-M   'P 1'
#
loop_
_entity.id
_entity.type
_entity.pdbx_description
1 polymer ?
#
loop_
_entity_poly.entity_id
_entity_poly.type
_entity_poly.pdbx_seq_one_letter_code
_entity_poly.pdbx_strand_id
1 'polypeptide(L)'
;ALDRCRATLLDLLGADTDFVEVFSAAGRAFADGSTVSDALNDAYTAVFGTSEIPAAPAVSRSETLPDNVDMLQRVLDFDYVDPVAAGQITSLFGCRSDPLEGDGRFHYGLDIAGEEGAVIRAFADGTVTAIGSSTDLGSYVTVTHAGGFSTLYAHCRKITASDGQQVRAGDPIAEMGDTGRATGFHLHFELHHDDTYLNPIYYVTFA
;
A
#
# COMPACT_ATOMS: atom_id res chain seq x y z
N ALA A 1 -6.00 11.93 -11.35
CA ALA A 1 -5.20 11.68 -10.11
C ALA A 1 -4.83 13.01 -9.44
N LEU A 2 -4.19 13.95 -10.12
CA LEU A 2 -3.79 15.26 -9.59
C LEU A 2 -4.98 16.09 -9.05
N ASP A 3 -6.13 16.06 -9.73
CA ASP A 3 -7.32 16.80 -9.30
C ASP A 3 -7.97 16.20 -8.04
N ARG A 4 -7.87 14.89 -7.84
CA ARG A 4 -8.34 14.23 -6.61
C ARG A 4 -7.43 14.53 -5.41
N CYS A 5 -6.11 14.47 -5.57
CA CYS A 5 -5.17 14.88 -4.53
C CYS A 5 -5.37 16.34 -4.14
N ARG A 6 -5.65 17.21 -5.11
CA ARG A 6 -5.94 18.62 -4.87
C ARG A 6 -7.24 18.81 -4.08
N ALA A 7 -8.31 18.07 -4.41
CA ALA A 7 -9.57 18.13 -3.69
C ALA A 7 -9.43 17.66 -2.23
N THR A 8 -8.71 16.56 -2.00
CA THR A 8 -8.48 16.03 -0.65
C THR A 8 -7.58 16.95 0.19
N LEU A 9 -6.57 17.59 -0.41
CA LEU A 9 -5.73 18.60 0.27
C LEU A 9 -6.52 19.86 0.61
N LEU A 10 -7.39 20.32 -0.29
CA LEU A 10 -8.26 21.49 -0.04
C LEU A 10 -9.27 21.24 1.08
N ASP A 11 -9.79 20.01 1.19
CA ASP A 11 -10.73 19.62 2.25
C ASP A 11 -10.03 19.51 3.63
N LEU A 12 -8.76 19.05 3.64
CA LEU A 12 -7.93 18.93 4.84
C LEU A 12 -7.42 20.26 5.39
N LEU A 13 -7.20 21.27 4.52
CA LEU A 13 -6.57 22.53 4.89
C LEU A 13 -7.57 23.70 5.02
N GLY A 14 -8.86 23.49 4.69
CA GLY A 14 -9.90 24.52 4.72
C GLY A 14 -9.86 25.48 3.54
N ALA A 15 -10.98 26.15 3.28
CA ALA A 15 -11.22 26.95 2.07
C ALA A 15 -10.39 28.25 1.96
N ASP A 16 -9.70 28.66 3.02
CA ASP A 16 -9.01 29.97 3.10
C ASP A 16 -7.47 29.88 2.99
N THR A 17 -6.93 28.70 2.64
CA THR A 17 -5.47 28.52 2.54
C THR A 17 -4.94 28.94 1.18
N ASP A 18 -4.05 29.96 1.13
CA ASP A 18 -3.37 30.39 -0.10
C ASP A 18 -2.23 29.42 -0.47
N PHE A 19 -2.54 28.43 -1.29
CA PHE A 19 -1.60 27.44 -1.75
C PHE A 19 -0.44 28.02 -2.58
N VAL A 20 -0.65 29.15 -3.24
CA VAL A 20 0.42 29.82 -4.03
C VAL A 20 1.50 30.33 -3.09
N GLU A 21 1.11 30.84 -1.93
CA GLU A 21 2.04 31.32 -0.92
C GLU A 21 2.82 30.18 -0.26
N VAL A 22 2.14 29.05 0.06
CA VAL A 22 2.76 27.85 0.61
C VAL A 22 3.80 27.24 -0.35
N PHE A 23 3.43 27.04 -1.62
CA PHE A 23 4.37 26.52 -2.62
C PHE A 23 5.50 27.49 -2.98
N SER A 24 5.24 28.79 -2.91
CA SER A 24 6.28 29.80 -3.13
C SER A 24 7.26 29.86 -1.96
N ALA A 25 6.79 29.71 -0.71
CA ALA A 25 7.65 29.62 0.47
C ALA A 25 8.53 28.36 0.43
N ALA A 26 7.96 27.19 0.11
CA ALA A 26 8.70 25.94 -0.09
C ALA A 26 9.73 26.07 -1.21
N GLY A 27 9.36 26.67 -2.35
CA GLY A 27 10.27 26.89 -3.47
C GLY A 27 11.47 27.81 -3.14
N ARG A 28 11.25 28.86 -2.31
CA ARG A 28 12.34 29.73 -1.85
C ARG A 28 13.30 29.03 -0.89
N ALA A 29 12.79 28.21 0.00
CA ALA A 29 13.60 27.46 0.96
C ALA A 29 14.57 26.48 0.25
N PHE A 30 14.16 25.85 -0.85
CA PHE A 30 15.05 25.01 -1.65
C PHE A 30 16.11 25.81 -2.44
N ALA A 31 15.84 27.09 -2.75
CA ALA A 31 16.79 27.94 -3.47
C ALA A 31 17.92 28.48 -2.59
N ASP A 32 17.67 28.67 -1.30
CA ASP A 32 18.60 29.32 -0.35
C ASP A 32 19.48 28.33 0.44
N GLY A 33 19.39 27.03 0.17
CA GLY A 33 20.18 26.00 0.87
C GLY A 33 19.72 25.74 2.32
N SER A 34 18.54 26.17 2.69
CA SER A 34 17.89 25.83 3.97
C SER A 34 17.53 24.35 4.06
N THR A 35 17.43 23.85 5.29
CA THR A 35 17.07 22.43 5.50
C THR A 35 15.59 22.19 5.17
N VAL A 36 15.22 20.93 4.89
CA VAL A 36 13.81 20.54 4.70
C VAL A 36 12.95 20.92 5.91
N SER A 37 13.54 20.90 7.11
CA SER A 37 12.89 21.30 8.37
C SER A 37 12.55 22.78 8.39
N ASP A 38 13.46 23.65 7.91
CA ASP A 38 13.24 25.10 7.86
C ASP A 38 12.14 25.44 6.85
N ALA A 39 12.16 24.77 5.68
CA ALA A 39 11.15 24.92 4.63
C ALA A 39 9.75 24.51 5.09
N LEU A 40 9.64 23.43 5.87
CA LEU A 40 8.38 22.97 6.46
C LEU A 40 7.88 23.94 7.54
N ASN A 41 8.77 24.48 8.36
CA ASN A 41 8.45 25.48 9.39
C ASN A 41 7.91 26.79 8.77
N ASP A 42 8.55 27.25 7.71
CA ASP A 42 8.13 28.47 6.99
C ASP A 42 6.77 28.26 6.31
N ALA A 43 6.58 27.10 5.66
CA ALA A 43 5.30 26.75 5.05
C ALA A 43 4.17 26.61 6.11
N TYR A 44 4.47 26.00 7.24
CA TYR A 44 3.50 25.88 8.35
C TYR A 44 3.14 27.25 8.93
N THR A 45 4.12 28.12 9.14
CA THR A 45 3.92 29.49 9.66
C THR A 45 3.08 30.33 8.70
N ALA A 46 3.30 30.19 7.38
CA ALA A 46 2.51 30.89 6.35
C ALA A 46 1.03 30.46 6.35
N VAL A 47 0.75 29.19 6.65
CA VAL A 47 -0.62 28.64 6.64
C VAL A 47 -1.36 28.90 7.96
N PHE A 48 -0.69 28.72 9.10
CA PHE A 48 -1.36 28.69 10.41
C PHE A 48 -1.05 29.91 11.28
N GLY A 49 -0.19 30.82 10.81
CA GLY A 49 0.16 32.07 11.51
C GLY A 49 0.90 31.88 12.83
N THR A 50 1.44 30.70 13.10
CA THR A 50 2.19 30.37 14.31
C THR A 50 3.57 29.85 13.96
N SER A 51 4.59 30.24 14.70
CA SER A 51 5.98 29.80 14.52
C SER A 51 6.28 28.47 15.24
N GLU A 52 5.30 27.87 15.90
CA GLU A 52 5.47 26.57 16.56
C GLU A 52 4.61 25.53 15.85
N ILE A 53 5.26 24.66 15.06
CA ILE A 53 4.68 23.36 14.71
C ILE A 53 4.43 22.68 16.06
N PRO A 54 3.16 22.31 16.42
CA PRO A 54 2.94 21.50 17.60
C PRO A 54 3.91 20.33 17.53
N ALA A 55 4.75 20.15 18.57
CA ALA A 55 5.69 19.04 18.61
C ALA A 55 4.87 17.78 18.26
N ALA A 56 5.12 17.23 17.10
CA ALA A 56 4.58 15.93 16.78
C ALA A 56 4.88 15.06 17.99
N PRO A 57 3.90 14.29 18.52
CA PRO A 57 4.17 13.39 19.62
C PRO A 57 5.46 12.68 19.24
N ALA A 58 6.48 12.78 20.10
CA ALA A 58 7.81 12.27 19.80
C ALA A 58 7.62 10.84 19.33
N VAL A 59 7.65 10.63 18.02
CA VAL A 59 7.72 9.30 17.44
C VAL A 59 9.11 8.81 17.78
N SER A 60 9.23 8.34 19.02
CA SER A 60 10.45 7.76 19.53
C SER A 60 10.55 6.34 18.99
N ARG A 61 10.72 6.25 17.69
CA ARG A 61 11.30 5.09 17.01
C ARG A 61 11.83 5.59 15.67
N SER A 62 13.13 5.52 15.51
CA SER A 62 13.75 5.33 14.21
C SER A 62 13.25 3.96 13.73
N GLU A 63 12.06 3.92 13.16
CA GLU A 63 11.61 2.76 12.40
C GLU A 63 12.36 2.84 11.08
N THR A 64 13.57 2.26 11.08
CA THR A 64 14.27 1.99 9.83
C THR A 64 13.38 1.07 9.01
N LEU A 65 13.02 1.53 7.81
CA LEU A 65 12.33 0.67 6.85
C LEU A 65 13.15 -0.62 6.66
N PRO A 66 12.50 -1.77 6.50
CA PRO A 66 13.21 -2.99 6.13
C PRO A 66 13.99 -2.78 4.83
N ASP A 67 15.18 -3.37 4.73
CA ASP A 67 16.08 -3.19 3.58
C ASP A 67 15.49 -3.68 2.24
N ASN A 68 14.50 -4.58 2.31
CA ASN A 68 13.83 -5.20 1.16
C ASN A 68 12.48 -4.56 0.82
N VAL A 69 12.31 -3.27 1.10
CA VAL A 69 11.06 -2.54 0.84
C VAL A 69 11.33 -1.34 -0.06
N ASP A 70 10.49 -1.16 -1.07
CA ASP A 70 10.47 0.05 -1.90
C ASP A 70 9.13 0.79 -1.71
N MET A 71 9.23 2.02 -1.21
CA MET A 71 8.07 2.89 -0.97
C MET A 71 7.66 3.69 -2.21
N LEU A 72 8.46 3.67 -3.28
CA LEU A 72 8.19 4.43 -4.49
C LEU A 72 7.34 3.61 -5.47
N GLN A 73 6.48 4.30 -6.21
CA GLN A 73 5.76 3.67 -7.30
C GLN A 73 6.72 3.32 -8.44
N ARG A 74 6.72 2.06 -8.86
CA ARG A 74 7.41 1.60 -10.07
C ARG A 74 6.47 1.54 -11.25
N VAL A 75 6.98 1.81 -12.43
CA VAL A 75 6.23 1.61 -13.67
C VAL A 75 6.23 0.11 -13.98
N LEU A 76 5.03 -0.46 -14.15
CA LEU A 76 4.85 -1.81 -14.66
C LEU A 76 4.70 -1.68 -16.19
N ASP A 77 5.42 -2.48 -16.95
CA ASP A 77 5.39 -2.51 -18.42
C ASP A 77 4.48 -3.62 -18.96
N PHE A 78 3.53 -4.07 -18.14
CA PHE A 78 2.49 -5.04 -18.49
C PHE A 78 1.12 -4.60 -17.98
N ASP A 79 0.06 -5.13 -18.59
CA ASP A 79 -1.32 -4.87 -18.19
C ASP A 79 -1.65 -5.62 -16.89
N TYR A 80 -2.41 -4.96 -16.01
CA TYR A 80 -2.86 -5.52 -14.74
C TYR A 80 -4.28 -5.10 -14.38
N VAL A 81 -4.91 -5.85 -13.49
CA VAL A 81 -6.26 -5.62 -12.98
C VAL A 81 -6.30 -5.73 -11.46
N ASP A 82 -7.35 -5.18 -10.85
CA ASP A 82 -7.56 -5.35 -9.40
C ASP A 82 -7.70 -6.83 -9.03
N PRO A 83 -7.08 -7.28 -7.91
CA PRO A 83 -7.10 -8.67 -7.49
C PRO A 83 -8.48 -9.14 -7.01
N VAL A 84 -9.40 -8.22 -6.71
CA VAL A 84 -10.81 -8.47 -6.40
C VAL A 84 -11.68 -7.45 -7.11
N ALA A 85 -12.93 -7.81 -7.42
CA ALA A 85 -13.84 -6.93 -8.16
C ALA A 85 -14.37 -5.76 -7.31
N ALA A 86 -14.42 -5.93 -6.00
CA ALA A 86 -14.85 -4.92 -5.03
C ALA A 86 -14.27 -5.27 -3.66
N GLY A 87 -14.04 -4.25 -2.84
CA GLY A 87 -13.53 -4.41 -1.49
C GLY A 87 -13.27 -3.06 -0.83
N GLN A 88 -13.00 -3.09 0.46
CA GLN A 88 -12.58 -1.92 1.22
C GLN A 88 -11.14 -2.13 1.70
N ILE A 89 -10.27 -1.17 1.45
CA ILE A 89 -8.92 -1.21 2.01
C ILE A 89 -9.01 -1.00 3.52
N THR A 90 -8.55 -1.97 4.29
CA THR A 90 -8.61 -1.96 5.76
C THR A 90 -7.24 -1.79 6.40
N SER A 91 -6.16 -2.14 5.69
CA SER A 91 -4.81 -1.93 6.17
C SER A 91 -3.85 -1.65 5.03
N LEU A 92 -3.07 -0.58 5.19
CA LEU A 92 -2.08 -0.15 4.21
C LEU A 92 -0.74 -0.86 4.41
N PHE A 93 0.04 -0.89 3.35
CA PHE A 93 1.46 -1.25 3.37
C PHE A 93 2.25 -0.26 4.25
N GLY A 94 3.16 -0.78 5.09
CA GLY A 94 4.02 0.07 5.91
C GLY A 94 3.98 -0.26 7.40
N CYS A 95 4.60 0.60 8.21
CA CYS A 95 4.65 0.45 9.66
C CYS A 95 3.27 0.68 10.28
N ARG A 96 2.83 -0.24 11.11
CA ARG A 96 1.55 -0.14 11.84
C ARG A 96 1.65 -0.82 13.20
N SER A 97 0.75 -0.45 14.12
CA SER A 97 0.52 -1.26 15.31
C SER A 97 -0.16 -2.56 14.89
N ASP A 98 0.38 -3.69 15.32
CA ASP A 98 -0.23 -4.99 15.04
C ASP A 98 -1.61 -5.07 15.71
N PRO A 99 -2.68 -5.42 14.98
CA PRO A 99 -4.03 -5.44 15.54
C PRO A 99 -4.24 -6.52 16.62
N LEU A 100 -3.37 -7.55 16.68
CA LEU A 100 -3.47 -8.65 17.63
C LEU A 100 -2.47 -8.51 18.80
N GLU A 101 -1.26 -8.01 18.56
CA GLU A 101 -0.19 -7.95 19.56
C GLU A 101 0.11 -6.53 20.05
N GLY A 102 -0.34 -5.50 19.32
CA GLY A 102 -0.15 -4.09 19.70
C GLY A 102 1.26 -3.55 19.47
N ASP A 103 2.22 -4.39 19.13
CA ASP A 103 3.59 -4.00 18.83
C ASP A 103 3.71 -3.43 17.41
N GLY A 104 4.67 -2.51 17.21
CA GLY A 104 4.96 -1.97 15.86
C GLY A 104 5.45 -3.08 14.93
N ARG A 105 4.76 -3.29 13.82
CA ARG A 105 5.11 -4.29 12.81
C ARG A 105 5.01 -3.67 11.41
N PHE A 106 5.91 -4.04 10.53
CA PHE A 106 5.82 -3.67 9.12
C PHE A 106 4.84 -4.59 8.41
N HIS A 107 3.87 -4.01 7.71
CA HIS A 107 2.90 -4.71 6.88
C HIS A 107 3.38 -4.72 5.43
N TYR A 108 3.71 -5.90 4.92
CA TYR A 108 4.33 -6.09 3.60
C TYR A 108 3.33 -6.14 2.43
N GLY A 109 2.04 -5.98 2.72
CA GLY A 109 0.98 -6.06 1.73
C GLY A 109 -0.10 -4.99 1.92
N LEU A 110 -1.21 -5.19 1.24
CA LEU A 110 -2.44 -4.41 1.33
C LEU A 110 -3.57 -5.35 1.76
N ASP A 111 -4.27 -5.02 2.84
CA ASP A 111 -5.42 -5.80 3.27
C ASP A 111 -6.71 -5.20 2.69
N ILE A 112 -7.48 -6.04 1.98
CA ILE A 112 -8.70 -5.67 1.27
C ILE A 112 -9.84 -6.53 1.83
N ALA A 113 -10.69 -5.94 2.68
CA ALA A 113 -11.86 -6.62 3.23
C ALA A 113 -12.93 -6.85 2.15
N GLY A 114 -13.60 -7.98 2.24
CA GLY A 114 -14.66 -8.35 1.33
C GLY A 114 -15.54 -9.46 1.92
N GLU A 115 -16.40 -10.04 1.08
CA GLU A 115 -17.27 -11.13 1.49
C GLU A 115 -16.51 -12.47 1.49
N GLU A 116 -16.90 -13.37 2.38
CA GLU A 116 -16.41 -14.75 2.36
C GLU A 116 -16.67 -15.41 1.01
N GLY A 117 -15.65 -16.00 0.43
CA GLY A 117 -15.73 -16.65 -0.89
C GLY A 117 -15.71 -15.68 -2.08
N ALA A 118 -15.50 -14.39 -1.86
CA ALA A 118 -15.26 -13.45 -2.96
C ALA A 118 -14.12 -13.95 -3.85
N VAL A 119 -14.28 -13.82 -5.16
CA VAL A 119 -13.32 -14.33 -6.12
C VAL A 119 -12.06 -13.49 -6.11
N ILE A 120 -10.93 -14.13 -5.84
CA ILE A 120 -9.59 -13.56 -5.98
C ILE A 120 -9.09 -13.89 -7.40
N ARG A 121 -8.58 -12.87 -8.11
CA ARG A 121 -8.15 -12.92 -9.49
C ARG A 121 -6.66 -12.67 -9.62
N ALA A 122 -6.04 -13.27 -10.62
CA ALA A 122 -4.66 -12.97 -10.98
C ALA A 122 -4.53 -11.48 -11.37
N PHE A 123 -3.59 -10.80 -10.74
CA PHE A 123 -3.30 -9.38 -10.97
C PHE A 123 -2.86 -9.09 -12.41
N ALA A 124 -2.04 -9.95 -12.96
CA ALA A 124 -1.51 -9.86 -14.32
C ALA A 124 -1.31 -11.27 -14.91
N ASP A 125 -0.99 -11.32 -16.21
CA ASP A 125 -0.57 -12.57 -16.86
C ASP A 125 0.65 -13.15 -16.15
N GLY A 126 0.67 -14.47 -15.97
CA GLY A 126 1.79 -15.12 -15.28
C GLY A 126 1.63 -16.61 -15.11
N THR A 127 2.44 -17.15 -14.21
CA THR A 127 2.44 -18.57 -13.85
C THR A 127 2.32 -18.71 -12.34
N VAL A 128 1.45 -19.58 -11.87
CA VAL A 128 1.34 -19.96 -10.45
C VAL A 128 2.63 -20.69 -10.07
N THR A 129 3.42 -20.12 -9.17
CA THR A 129 4.74 -20.66 -8.78
C THR A 129 4.80 -21.19 -7.36
N ALA A 130 3.81 -20.87 -6.54
CA ALA A 130 3.68 -21.46 -5.21
C ALA A 130 2.23 -21.53 -4.77
N ILE A 131 1.87 -22.63 -4.13
CA ILE A 131 0.65 -22.81 -3.37
C ILE A 131 1.06 -23.38 -2.02
N GLY A 132 0.63 -22.75 -0.93
CA GLY A 132 1.05 -23.17 0.39
C GLY A 132 0.09 -22.78 1.50
N SER A 133 0.50 -23.09 2.72
CA SER A 133 -0.19 -22.67 3.93
C SER A 133 0.83 -22.42 5.04
N SER A 134 0.64 -21.33 5.79
CA SER A 134 1.45 -20.99 6.95
C SER A 134 0.58 -20.48 8.09
N THR A 135 1.15 -20.35 9.28
CA THR A 135 0.44 -19.83 10.45
C THR A 135 0.01 -18.37 10.24
N ASP A 136 0.86 -17.56 9.62
CA ASP A 136 0.60 -16.13 9.42
C ASP A 136 -0.28 -15.88 8.19
N LEU A 137 0.11 -16.38 7.03
CA LEU A 137 -0.60 -16.13 5.75
C LEU A 137 -1.85 -17.00 5.55
N GLY A 138 -2.03 -18.06 6.38
CA GLY A 138 -3.04 -19.05 6.06
C GLY A 138 -2.76 -19.74 4.73
N SER A 139 -3.79 -20.11 3.99
CA SER A 139 -3.64 -20.64 2.63
C SER A 139 -3.33 -19.49 1.67
N TYR A 140 -2.29 -19.66 0.85
CA TYR A 140 -1.83 -18.63 -0.07
C TYR A 140 -1.45 -19.20 -1.43
N VAL A 141 -1.50 -18.34 -2.45
CA VAL A 141 -1.02 -18.60 -3.80
C VAL A 141 -0.12 -17.46 -4.26
N THR A 142 0.96 -17.80 -4.97
CA THR A 142 1.89 -16.84 -5.59
C THR A 142 1.86 -17.01 -7.10
N VAL A 143 1.79 -15.87 -7.81
CA VAL A 143 1.88 -15.81 -9.27
C VAL A 143 3.11 -15.01 -9.65
N THR A 144 3.97 -15.59 -10.50
CA THR A 144 5.13 -14.89 -11.08
C THR A 144 4.75 -14.32 -12.43
N HIS A 145 5.08 -13.06 -12.64
CA HIS A 145 4.81 -12.26 -13.84
C HIS A 145 6.07 -11.98 -14.64
N ALA A 146 5.94 -11.25 -15.73
CA ALA A 146 7.08 -10.78 -16.52
C ALA A 146 7.98 -9.82 -15.71
N GLY A 147 9.23 -9.66 -16.12
CA GLY A 147 10.15 -8.62 -15.59
C GLY A 147 10.57 -8.79 -14.14
N GLY A 148 10.52 -10.00 -13.57
CA GLY A 148 10.90 -10.27 -12.18
C GLY A 148 9.82 -9.91 -11.15
N PHE A 149 8.60 -9.56 -11.59
CA PHE A 149 7.49 -9.29 -10.69
C PHE A 149 6.78 -10.55 -10.23
N SER A 150 6.25 -10.51 -9.01
CA SER A 150 5.35 -11.54 -8.49
C SER A 150 4.31 -10.94 -7.54
N THR A 151 3.20 -11.65 -7.41
CA THR A 151 2.12 -11.29 -6.47
C THR A 151 1.78 -12.46 -5.57
N LEU A 152 1.45 -12.16 -4.31
CA LEU A 152 1.02 -13.13 -3.32
C LEU A 152 -0.39 -12.77 -2.85
N TYR A 153 -1.23 -13.79 -2.71
CA TYR A 153 -2.62 -13.70 -2.28
C TYR A 153 -2.82 -14.64 -1.09
N ALA A 154 -3.05 -14.09 0.08
CA ALA A 154 -3.13 -14.85 1.31
C ALA A 154 -4.53 -14.78 1.98
N HIS A 155 -4.67 -15.50 3.08
CA HIS A 155 -5.90 -15.74 3.85
C HIS A 155 -7.01 -16.39 3.04
N CYS A 156 -6.63 -17.11 1.95
CA CYS A 156 -7.59 -17.79 1.08
C CYS A 156 -8.34 -18.89 1.85
N ARG A 157 -9.65 -18.95 1.65
CA ARG A 157 -10.46 -20.09 2.12
C ARG A 157 -10.25 -21.31 1.21
N LYS A 158 -10.07 -21.06 -0.09
CA LYS A 158 -9.87 -22.10 -1.10
C LYS A 158 -9.02 -21.57 -2.24
N ILE A 159 -8.04 -22.35 -2.67
CA ILE A 159 -7.26 -22.07 -3.87
C ILE A 159 -7.84 -22.91 -5.02
N THR A 160 -8.15 -22.26 -6.13
CA THR A 160 -8.76 -22.88 -7.32
C THR A 160 -7.74 -23.11 -8.44
N ALA A 161 -6.63 -22.38 -8.42
CA ALA A 161 -5.52 -22.58 -9.34
C ALA A 161 -4.66 -23.78 -8.95
N SER A 162 -3.86 -24.26 -9.88
CA SER A 162 -2.89 -25.36 -9.69
C SER A 162 -1.46 -24.85 -9.84
N ASP A 163 -0.53 -25.49 -9.15
CA ASP A 163 0.90 -25.20 -9.30
C ASP A 163 1.34 -25.39 -10.76
N GLY A 164 2.14 -24.47 -11.28
CA GLY A 164 2.56 -24.41 -12.68
C GLY A 164 1.49 -23.95 -13.67
N GLN A 165 0.27 -23.64 -13.21
CA GLN A 165 -0.80 -23.12 -14.08
C GLN A 165 -0.44 -21.76 -14.66
N GLN A 166 -0.57 -21.61 -15.99
CA GLN A 166 -0.55 -20.28 -16.61
C GLN A 166 -1.90 -19.59 -16.44
N VAL A 167 -1.88 -18.35 -16.01
CA VAL A 167 -3.04 -17.51 -15.77
C VAL A 167 -2.92 -16.20 -16.54
N ARG A 168 -4.07 -15.64 -16.88
CA ARG A 168 -4.18 -14.29 -17.44
C ARG A 168 -4.68 -13.31 -16.40
N ALA A 169 -4.40 -12.03 -16.58
CA ALA A 169 -4.99 -10.96 -15.80
C ALA A 169 -6.50 -11.14 -15.69
N GLY A 170 -7.01 -11.19 -14.46
CA GLY A 170 -8.44 -11.38 -14.18
C GLY A 170 -8.91 -12.84 -14.05
N ASP A 171 -8.09 -13.84 -14.35
CA ASP A 171 -8.46 -15.24 -14.15
C ASP A 171 -8.68 -15.55 -12.66
N PRO A 172 -9.73 -16.31 -12.30
CA PRO A 172 -9.98 -16.71 -10.92
C PRO A 172 -8.90 -17.72 -10.45
N ILE A 173 -8.25 -17.39 -9.33
CA ILE A 173 -7.16 -18.22 -8.75
C ILE A 173 -7.44 -18.72 -7.35
N ALA A 174 -8.30 -17.99 -6.58
CA ALA A 174 -8.66 -18.38 -5.23
C ALA A 174 -10.00 -17.74 -4.81
N GLU A 175 -10.46 -18.12 -3.62
CA GLU A 175 -11.61 -17.55 -2.92
C GLU A 175 -11.14 -16.92 -1.60
N MET A 176 -11.62 -15.70 -1.31
CA MET A 176 -11.32 -14.96 -0.08
C MET A 176 -11.80 -15.71 1.15
N GLY A 177 -11.02 -15.65 2.23
CA GLY A 177 -11.33 -16.26 3.52
C GLY A 177 -10.74 -15.48 4.69
N ASP A 178 -10.50 -16.20 5.76
CA ASP A 178 -9.94 -15.72 7.02
C ASP A 178 -8.91 -16.71 7.60
N THR A 179 -8.30 -17.54 6.75
CA THR A 179 -7.32 -18.56 7.18
C THR A 179 -6.02 -17.91 7.68
N GLY A 180 -5.33 -18.58 8.61
CA GLY A 180 -4.10 -18.06 9.21
C GLY A 180 -4.35 -16.95 10.23
N ARG A 181 -3.48 -15.94 10.26
CA ARG A 181 -3.58 -14.81 11.21
C ARG A 181 -4.46 -13.69 10.65
N ALA A 182 -5.75 -13.89 10.66
CA ALA A 182 -6.75 -12.95 10.16
C ALA A 182 -7.75 -12.58 11.27
N THR A 183 -8.26 -11.34 11.24
CA THR A 183 -9.30 -10.84 12.15
C THR A 183 -10.70 -10.83 11.52
N GLY A 184 -10.81 -11.22 10.25
CA GLY A 184 -12.05 -11.27 9.47
C GLY A 184 -11.75 -11.57 8.01
N PHE A 185 -12.80 -11.65 7.19
CA PHE A 185 -12.66 -11.98 5.77
C PHE A 185 -11.98 -10.83 5.02
N HIS A 186 -10.79 -11.09 4.50
CA HIS A 186 -10.03 -10.15 3.67
C HIS A 186 -9.03 -10.89 2.77
N LEU A 187 -8.59 -10.22 1.73
CA LEU A 187 -7.41 -10.59 0.96
C LEU A 187 -6.22 -9.81 1.52
N HIS A 188 -5.16 -10.50 1.90
CA HIS A 188 -3.84 -9.90 2.03
C HIS A 188 -3.12 -10.03 0.69
N PHE A 189 -2.81 -8.88 0.07
CA PHE A 189 -2.23 -8.79 -1.27
C PHE A 189 -0.85 -8.17 -1.22
N GLU A 190 0.16 -8.89 -1.70
CA GLU A 190 1.53 -8.41 -1.83
C GLU A 190 1.94 -8.29 -3.29
N LEU A 191 2.75 -7.28 -3.61
CA LEU A 191 3.42 -7.11 -4.89
C LEU A 191 4.92 -7.05 -4.66
N HIS A 192 5.66 -7.84 -5.42
CA HIS A 192 7.11 -7.94 -5.32
C HIS A 192 7.76 -7.67 -6.68
N HIS A 193 9.00 -7.17 -6.63
CA HIS A 193 9.92 -7.15 -7.76
C HIS A 193 11.25 -7.74 -7.29
N ASP A 194 11.58 -8.91 -7.81
CA ASP A 194 12.65 -9.77 -7.29
C ASP A 194 12.46 -10.00 -5.75
N ASP A 195 13.45 -9.67 -4.93
CA ASP A 195 13.40 -9.81 -3.47
C ASP A 195 12.83 -8.59 -2.74
N THR A 196 12.27 -7.59 -3.47
CA THR A 196 11.82 -6.32 -2.92
C THR A 196 10.29 -6.26 -2.89
N TYR A 197 9.72 -5.94 -1.73
CA TYR A 197 8.30 -5.64 -1.55
C TYR A 197 7.98 -4.25 -2.05
N LEU A 198 6.96 -4.13 -2.89
CA LEU A 198 6.44 -2.86 -3.41
C LEU A 198 5.12 -2.52 -2.73
N ASN A 199 4.84 -1.22 -2.60
CA ASN A 199 3.56 -0.77 -2.03
C ASN A 199 2.40 -0.99 -3.01
N PRO A 200 1.47 -1.93 -2.76
CA PRO A 200 0.41 -2.27 -3.70
C PRO A 200 -0.64 -1.17 -3.90
N ILE A 201 -0.72 -0.18 -3.00
CA ILE A 201 -1.73 0.90 -3.08
C ILE A 201 -1.66 1.69 -4.39
N TYR A 202 -0.50 1.72 -5.03
CA TYR A 202 -0.31 2.43 -6.30
C TYR A 202 -0.94 1.73 -7.51
N TYR A 203 -1.36 0.47 -7.36
CA TYR A 203 -1.77 -0.41 -8.44
C TYR A 203 -3.18 -0.95 -8.30
N VAL A 204 -3.90 -0.58 -7.24
CA VAL A 204 -5.32 -0.91 -7.05
C VAL A 204 -6.19 0.34 -7.22
N THR A 205 -7.41 0.16 -7.74
CA THR A 205 -8.27 1.28 -8.16
C THR A 205 -9.51 1.49 -7.30
N PHE A 206 -9.84 0.57 -6.41
CA PHE A 206 -10.95 0.77 -5.47
C PHE A 206 -10.52 1.64 -4.29
N ALA A 207 -11.44 2.48 -3.86
CA ALA A 207 -11.26 3.44 -2.78
C ALA A 207 -11.92 2.93 -1.50
#